data_d1fe0eb538a38fed4c12077185227725
#
_entry.id   d1fe0eb538a38fed4c12077185227725
#
_cell.length_a   1.000
_cell.length_b   1.000
_cell.length_c   1.000
_cell.angle_alpha   90.00
_cell.angle_beta   90.00
_cell.angle_gamma   90.00
#
_symmetry.space_group_name_H-M   'P 1'
#
loop_
_entity.id
_entity.type
_entity.pdbx_description
1 polymer ?
#
loop_
_entity_poly.entity_id
_entity_poly.type
_entity_poly.pdbx_seq_one_letter_code
_entity_poly.pdbx_strand_id
1 'polypeptide(L)'
;MKLTTFFQRASLLSVLTSVLAFNNAHAQIPTDSIVADFNEFVRLLEETHPDPYTNYGGRPFFRRAAMETRFSLVKDSVTSPDVLANRINEFLAPMKDGHTEIWSDNFEWWRHAPIRFEAMNQGIIYVHVLPTQYKELLGSKLVGIENMSVEDILTAMAKYKAVENEIGRMELIGWDCVSLDKVIPNIPEDSITYHLETPEGKQVVLKLPFSTSSEIGLKEDCGIPGTDIFPSKQLAFDFVGKGKNTMYMSIKSIMARDCIEYMRDNGWDYESELQWLFRQVYRNQEMPSDPNEAIAMLPSFSGEFEKMLLQMKANGSKNLIIDLRWNNGGFTPIVIPTLYQMWGDEYIKKSSTFNTEGYTMISPLLTQKYNTTLEQMNAESPVKFKYGDYQWEEQGEPITIVTDEIRNKEISQMMSSVKDKLIAQKGKPVYTPEHVYVLTNPVTFSAAFHYAFFLWKMGATIVGITSSQAPNTYMEQTPFELPRTGLKGSISNSLQMFLPADDPRAKDFYPDLMPTYEDFKRYNFDWNTIPMYLMDIIEEKTKP
;
A
#
# COMPACT_ATOMS: atom_id res chain seq x y z
N MET A 1 9.30 5.99 -27.98
CA MET A 1 8.95 7.37 -27.71
C MET A 1 7.51 7.68 -28.15
N LYS A 2 6.56 6.85 -27.79
CA LYS A 2 5.10 7.02 -27.86
C LYS A 2 4.39 5.78 -27.24
N LEU A 3 4.97 5.19 -26.20
CA LEU A 3 4.42 3.99 -25.56
C LEU A 3 4.07 4.21 -24.09
N THR A 4 4.47 5.34 -23.51
CA THR A 4 4.08 5.77 -22.16
C THR A 4 2.57 5.96 -21.98
N THR A 5 1.83 6.06 -23.07
CA THR A 5 0.37 6.31 -23.04
C THR A 5 -0.46 5.06 -22.78
N PHE A 6 0.09 3.86 -22.95
CA PHE A 6 -0.72 2.63 -22.85
C PHE A 6 -0.76 2.08 -21.41
N PHE A 7 0.31 2.28 -20.62
CA PHE A 7 0.44 1.72 -19.29
C PHE A 7 0.15 2.67 -18.11
N GLN A 8 -0.03 3.96 -18.37
CA GLN A 8 -0.60 4.85 -17.33
C GLN A 8 -2.07 4.52 -17.00
N ARG A 9 -2.60 3.42 -17.54
CA ARG A 9 -4.02 3.09 -17.51
C ARG A 9 -4.40 2.00 -16.52
N ALA A 10 -3.58 1.59 -15.57
CA ALA A 10 -4.11 0.69 -14.55
C ALA A 10 -3.17 0.45 -13.37
N SER A 11 -3.61 0.82 -12.25
CA SER A 11 -3.32 0.19 -10.97
C SER A 11 -4.60 0.22 -10.17
N LEU A 12 -5.41 -0.83 -10.29
CA LEU A 12 -6.44 -1.10 -9.30
C LEU A 12 -7.06 -2.45 -9.50
N LEU A 13 -6.67 -3.32 -8.68
CA LEU A 13 -7.53 -4.36 -8.12
C LEU A 13 -6.83 -4.88 -6.87
N SER A 14 -7.03 -4.23 -5.78
CA SER A 14 -6.81 -4.87 -4.50
C SER A 14 -7.93 -4.46 -3.56
N VAL A 15 -8.59 -5.50 -3.05
CA VAL A 15 -9.36 -5.53 -1.83
C VAL A 15 -10.74 -4.90 -1.88
N LEU A 16 -11.76 -5.77 -2.04
CA LEU A 16 -12.78 -5.94 -1.01
C LEU A 16 -13.83 -6.96 -1.47
N THR A 17 -13.68 -8.18 -1.04
CA THR A 17 -14.81 -9.11 -0.99
C THR A 17 -15.66 -8.78 0.22
N SER A 18 -16.89 -8.39 -0.05
CA SER A 18 -17.94 -8.22 0.94
C SER A 18 -18.24 -9.54 1.65
N VAL A 19 -18.21 -9.48 2.98
CA VAL A 19 -18.70 -10.54 3.86
C VAL A 19 -20.21 -10.72 3.65
N LEU A 20 -20.56 -11.75 2.88
CA LEU A 20 -21.83 -12.44 3.04
C LEU A 20 -21.52 -13.80 3.64
N ALA A 21 -21.79 -13.94 4.93
CA ALA A 21 -21.68 -15.21 5.65
C ALA A 21 -22.71 -16.20 5.08
N PHE A 22 -22.25 -17.08 4.20
CA PHE A 22 -22.91 -18.33 3.94
C PHE A 22 -22.08 -19.44 4.58
N ASN A 23 -22.65 -20.12 5.57
CA ASN A 23 -22.15 -21.40 6.06
C ASN A 23 -22.23 -22.42 4.90
N ASN A 24 -21.21 -22.46 4.07
CA ASN A 24 -21.00 -23.55 3.13
C ASN A 24 -19.95 -24.49 3.75
N ALA A 25 -20.39 -25.66 4.18
CA ALA A 25 -19.51 -26.80 4.30
C ALA A 25 -18.89 -27.01 2.90
N HIS A 26 -17.65 -26.57 2.68
CA HIS A 26 -16.97 -26.74 1.42
C HIS A 26 -16.88 -28.23 1.10
N ALA A 27 -17.44 -28.64 -0.04
CA ALA A 27 -17.22 -29.95 -0.57
C ALA A 27 -15.70 -30.18 -0.71
N GLN A 28 -15.18 -31.28 -0.17
CA GLN A 28 -13.77 -31.63 -0.30
C GLN A 28 -13.44 -31.73 -1.80
N ILE A 29 -12.44 -30.95 -2.23
CA ILE A 29 -11.96 -31.00 -3.61
C ILE A 29 -10.94 -32.13 -3.72
N PRO A 30 -11.03 -33.00 -4.75
CA PRO A 30 -10.04 -34.06 -4.93
C PRO A 30 -8.61 -33.54 -4.97
N THR A 31 -7.68 -34.22 -4.34
CA THR A 31 -6.24 -33.85 -4.31
C THR A 31 -5.67 -33.62 -5.71
N ASP A 32 -6.07 -34.41 -6.71
CA ASP A 32 -5.63 -34.21 -8.11
C ASP A 32 -6.08 -32.85 -8.66
N SER A 33 -7.25 -32.35 -8.27
CA SER A 33 -7.73 -31.02 -8.65
C SER A 33 -6.95 -29.90 -7.95
N ILE A 34 -6.62 -30.08 -6.67
CA ILE A 34 -5.74 -29.19 -5.91
C ILE A 34 -4.36 -29.07 -6.57
N VAL A 35 -3.77 -30.22 -6.92
CA VAL A 35 -2.46 -30.29 -7.61
C VAL A 35 -2.52 -29.66 -8.99
N ALA A 36 -3.62 -29.87 -9.71
CA ALA A 36 -3.80 -29.27 -11.03
C ALA A 36 -3.90 -27.73 -10.95
N ASP A 37 -4.57 -27.19 -9.94
CA ASP A 37 -4.63 -25.74 -9.72
C ASP A 37 -3.30 -25.16 -9.26
N PHE A 38 -2.53 -25.87 -8.43
CA PHE A 38 -1.16 -25.45 -8.13
C PHE A 38 -0.28 -25.40 -9.39
N ASN A 39 -0.37 -26.39 -10.27
CA ASN A 39 0.38 -26.38 -11.53
C ASN A 39 -0.06 -25.21 -12.44
N GLU A 40 -1.35 -24.92 -12.47
CA GLU A 40 -1.90 -23.79 -13.22
C GLU A 40 -1.39 -22.47 -12.65
N PHE A 41 -1.38 -22.31 -11.32
CA PHE A 41 -0.81 -21.15 -10.66
C PHE A 41 0.67 -20.94 -11.05
N VAL A 42 1.50 -21.99 -10.97
CA VAL A 42 2.92 -21.91 -11.37
C VAL A 42 3.07 -21.50 -12.84
N ARG A 43 2.20 -22.01 -13.73
CA ARG A 43 2.17 -21.60 -15.14
C ARG A 43 1.84 -20.11 -15.30
N LEU A 44 0.76 -19.64 -14.65
CA LEU A 44 0.34 -18.25 -14.69
C LEU A 44 1.45 -17.32 -14.14
N LEU A 45 2.11 -17.73 -13.05
CA LEU A 45 3.21 -16.99 -12.46
C LEU A 45 4.40 -16.85 -13.43
N GLU A 46 4.82 -17.95 -14.09
CA GLU A 46 5.91 -17.90 -15.06
C GLU A 46 5.56 -17.13 -16.34
N GLU A 47 4.28 -17.06 -16.71
CA GLU A 47 3.82 -16.35 -17.91
C GLU A 47 3.53 -14.85 -17.65
N THR A 48 3.41 -14.43 -16.38
CA THR A 48 2.93 -13.07 -16.04
C THR A 48 3.95 -12.28 -15.22
N HIS A 49 4.60 -12.93 -14.23
CA HIS A 49 5.57 -12.23 -13.37
C HIS A 49 6.86 -11.94 -14.13
N PRO A 50 7.39 -10.70 -14.11
CA PRO A 50 8.54 -10.33 -14.93
C PRO A 50 9.83 -11.09 -14.57
N ASP A 51 9.98 -11.48 -13.31
CA ASP A 51 11.12 -12.30 -12.88
C ASP A 51 10.77 -13.15 -11.65
N PRO A 52 10.16 -14.32 -11.83
CA PRO A 52 9.84 -15.21 -10.72
C PRO A 52 11.04 -16.00 -10.18
N TYR A 53 12.25 -15.84 -10.74
CA TYR A 53 13.37 -16.74 -10.52
C TYR A 53 14.49 -16.19 -9.66
N THR A 54 14.83 -14.91 -9.79
CA THR A 54 16.06 -14.32 -9.22
C THR A 54 16.12 -14.48 -7.70
N ASN A 55 15.04 -14.22 -6.99
CA ASN A 55 15.01 -14.36 -5.54
C ASN A 55 15.04 -15.82 -5.04
N TYR A 56 14.75 -16.79 -5.91
CA TYR A 56 15.00 -18.21 -5.64
C TYR A 56 16.46 -18.65 -5.86
N GLY A 57 17.30 -17.81 -6.45
CA GLY A 57 18.63 -18.18 -6.91
C GLY A 57 18.64 -18.76 -8.31
N GLY A 58 17.59 -18.54 -9.10
CA GLY A 58 17.44 -18.91 -10.50
C GLY A 58 16.38 -19.99 -10.77
N ARG A 59 16.08 -20.17 -12.06
CA ARG A 59 15.01 -21.06 -12.53
C ARG A 59 15.09 -22.51 -12.01
N PRO A 60 16.25 -23.16 -11.90
CA PRO A 60 16.33 -24.53 -11.36
C PRO A 60 15.83 -24.63 -9.92
N PHE A 61 16.15 -23.66 -9.07
CA PHE A 61 15.73 -23.64 -7.67
C PHE A 61 14.24 -23.33 -7.53
N PHE A 62 13.73 -22.39 -8.33
CA PHE A 62 12.28 -22.14 -8.44
C PHE A 62 11.51 -23.41 -8.83
N ARG A 63 11.96 -24.10 -9.88
CA ARG A 63 11.31 -25.33 -10.33
C ARG A 63 11.41 -26.46 -9.31
N ARG A 64 12.49 -26.53 -8.56
CA ARG A 64 12.64 -27.45 -7.43
C ARG A 64 11.64 -27.15 -6.33
N ALA A 65 11.51 -25.88 -5.91
CA ALA A 65 10.53 -25.46 -4.91
C ALA A 65 9.09 -25.78 -5.34
N ALA A 66 8.72 -25.52 -6.61
CA ALA A 66 7.43 -25.88 -7.16
C ALA A 66 7.18 -27.41 -7.13
N MET A 67 8.20 -28.21 -7.43
CA MET A 67 8.09 -29.68 -7.35
C MET A 67 7.92 -30.16 -5.90
N GLU A 68 8.68 -29.59 -4.94
CA GLU A 68 8.58 -29.92 -3.53
C GLU A 68 7.20 -29.56 -2.96
N THR A 69 6.67 -28.38 -3.31
CA THR A 69 5.30 -27.97 -2.93
C THR A 69 4.27 -28.94 -3.51
N ARG A 70 4.34 -29.25 -4.81
CA ARG A 70 3.44 -30.23 -5.44
C ARG A 70 3.52 -31.60 -4.75
N PHE A 71 4.72 -32.07 -4.43
CA PHE A 71 4.90 -33.33 -3.73
C PHE A 71 4.26 -33.31 -2.33
N SER A 72 4.39 -32.22 -1.58
CA SER A 72 3.74 -32.08 -0.28
C SER A 72 2.22 -32.12 -0.37
N LEU A 73 1.60 -31.46 -1.36
CA LEU A 73 0.16 -31.49 -1.60
C LEU A 73 -0.35 -32.93 -1.81
N VAL A 74 0.36 -33.75 -2.58
CA VAL A 74 0.03 -35.17 -2.80
C VAL A 74 0.24 -35.99 -1.53
N LYS A 75 1.41 -35.86 -0.89
CA LYS A 75 1.78 -36.60 0.32
C LYS A 75 0.79 -36.37 1.45
N ASP A 76 0.37 -35.11 1.65
CA ASP A 76 -0.52 -34.70 2.73
C ASP A 76 -2.01 -34.90 2.34
N SER A 77 -2.30 -35.43 1.13
CA SER A 77 -3.65 -35.65 0.61
C SER A 77 -4.55 -34.42 0.73
N VAL A 78 -4.02 -33.25 0.34
CA VAL A 78 -4.71 -31.95 0.51
C VAL A 78 -6.00 -31.92 -0.31
N THR A 79 -7.11 -31.53 0.33
CA THR A 79 -8.46 -31.41 -0.27
C THR A 79 -9.12 -30.06 0.01
N SER A 80 -8.45 -29.18 0.77
CA SER A 80 -8.94 -27.84 1.14
C SER A 80 -8.31 -26.76 0.26
N PRO A 81 -9.11 -25.86 -0.35
CA PRO A 81 -8.61 -24.66 -1.02
C PRO A 81 -7.77 -23.76 -0.10
N ASP A 82 -8.15 -23.62 1.17
CA ASP A 82 -7.42 -22.77 2.11
C ASP A 82 -6.00 -23.31 2.40
N VAL A 83 -5.87 -24.65 2.47
CA VAL A 83 -4.55 -25.27 2.60
C VAL A 83 -3.73 -25.05 1.32
N LEU A 84 -4.35 -25.11 0.15
CA LEU A 84 -3.68 -24.78 -1.11
C LEU A 84 -3.22 -23.32 -1.12
N ALA A 85 -4.07 -22.37 -0.74
CA ALA A 85 -3.73 -20.94 -0.67
C ALA A 85 -2.53 -20.71 0.27
N ASN A 86 -2.53 -21.35 1.44
CA ASN A 86 -1.38 -21.28 2.37
C ASN A 86 -0.09 -21.82 1.73
N ARG A 87 -0.15 -22.99 1.04
CA ARG A 87 1.02 -23.59 0.37
C ARG A 87 1.53 -22.72 -0.80
N ILE A 88 0.62 -22.04 -1.50
CA ILE A 88 1.01 -21.07 -2.52
C ILE A 88 1.70 -19.86 -1.88
N ASN A 89 1.18 -19.30 -0.79
CA ASN A 89 1.83 -18.19 -0.10
C ASN A 89 3.21 -18.57 0.48
N GLU A 90 3.36 -19.78 1.03
CA GLU A 90 4.68 -20.34 1.41
C GLU A 90 5.63 -20.42 0.22
N PHE A 91 5.11 -20.87 -0.93
CA PHE A 91 5.87 -20.92 -2.18
C PHE A 91 6.25 -19.52 -2.69
N LEU A 92 5.41 -18.50 -2.52
CA LEU A 92 5.67 -17.12 -2.93
C LEU A 92 6.63 -16.36 -2.01
N ALA A 93 6.71 -16.72 -0.73
CA ALA A 93 7.46 -15.97 0.27
C ALA A 93 8.92 -15.63 -0.12
N PRO A 94 9.71 -16.53 -0.75
CA PRO A 94 11.07 -16.22 -1.19
C PRO A 94 11.13 -15.16 -2.30
N MET A 95 10.06 -14.89 -3.03
CA MET A 95 10.05 -13.93 -4.15
C MET A 95 10.26 -12.49 -3.73
N LYS A 96 9.94 -12.17 -2.46
CA LYS A 96 10.02 -10.81 -1.90
C LYS A 96 9.20 -9.79 -2.70
N ASP A 97 8.05 -10.21 -3.16
CA ASP A 97 7.08 -9.41 -3.89
C ASP A 97 5.81 -9.24 -3.04
N GLY A 98 5.57 -8.03 -2.55
CA GLY A 98 4.41 -7.69 -1.72
C GLY A 98 3.09 -7.60 -2.51
N HIS A 99 3.14 -7.61 -3.85
CA HIS A 99 1.98 -7.47 -4.72
C HIS A 99 1.52 -8.79 -5.39
N THR A 100 2.32 -9.87 -5.29
CA THR A 100 1.91 -11.20 -5.74
C THR A 100 1.40 -12.02 -4.57
N GLU A 101 0.11 -12.35 -4.61
CA GLU A 101 -0.55 -13.07 -3.51
C GLU A 101 -1.77 -13.87 -3.98
N ILE A 102 -2.19 -14.83 -3.16
CA ILE A 102 -3.44 -15.56 -3.33
C ILE A 102 -4.31 -15.35 -2.09
N TRP A 103 -5.60 -15.16 -2.31
CA TRP A 103 -6.57 -14.92 -1.25
C TRP A 103 -7.38 -16.19 -0.99
N SER A 104 -7.77 -16.38 0.26
CA SER A 104 -8.77 -17.37 0.66
C SER A 104 -9.98 -16.61 1.23
N ASP A 105 -11.16 -16.92 0.76
CA ASP A 105 -12.42 -16.35 1.28
C ASP A 105 -12.75 -16.86 2.69
N ASN A 106 -12.11 -17.95 3.10
CA ASN A 106 -12.21 -18.51 4.44
C ASN A 106 -11.01 -18.08 5.28
N PHE A 107 -10.94 -16.82 5.61
CA PHE A 107 -10.22 -16.43 6.80
C PHE A 107 -10.93 -17.13 7.97
N GLU A 108 -10.42 -18.28 8.40
CA GLU A 108 -10.67 -18.70 9.76
C GLU A 108 -10.30 -17.49 10.62
N TRP A 109 -11.28 -16.97 11.38
CA TRP A 109 -11.08 -15.84 12.27
C TRP A 109 -9.95 -16.22 13.20
N TRP A 110 -8.76 -15.70 12.93
CA TRP A 110 -7.58 -15.97 13.73
C TRP A 110 -7.88 -15.50 15.14
N ARG A 111 -7.41 -16.27 16.08
CA ARG A 111 -7.49 -15.87 17.47
C ARG A 111 -6.64 -14.62 17.65
N HIS A 112 -7.25 -13.50 18.00
CA HIS A 112 -6.58 -12.23 18.23
C HIS A 112 -6.58 -11.92 19.73
N ALA A 113 -5.45 -11.49 20.27
CA ALA A 113 -5.41 -10.79 21.54
C ALA A 113 -5.65 -9.27 21.31
N PRO A 114 -6.24 -8.56 22.30
CA PRO A 114 -6.51 -7.14 22.17
C PRO A 114 -5.25 -6.27 22.34
N ILE A 115 -4.22 -6.55 21.54
CA ILE A 115 -2.95 -5.84 21.51
C ILE A 115 -2.52 -5.64 20.06
N ARG A 116 -1.90 -4.50 19.76
CA ARG A 116 -1.29 -4.22 18.46
C ARG A 116 0.13 -3.71 18.64
N PHE A 117 0.97 -4.09 17.71
CA PHE A 117 2.37 -3.69 17.67
C PHE A 117 2.63 -2.86 16.42
N GLU A 118 3.65 -2.04 16.47
CA GLU A 118 4.17 -1.29 15.32
C GLU A 118 5.69 -1.37 15.29
N ALA A 119 6.26 -1.46 14.10
CA ALA A 119 7.69 -1.47 13.87
C ALA A 119 8.27 -0.06 13.80
N MET A 120 9.52 0.10 14.23
CA MET A 120 10.30 1.34 14.13
C MET A 120 11.63 1.12 13.41
N ASN A 121 12.19 2.20 12.86
CA ASN A 121 13.44 2.18 12.11
C ASN A 121 14.65 1.60 12.87
N GLN A 122 14.65 1.61 14.22
CA GLN A 122 15.73 1.07 15.03
C GLN A 122 15.66 -0.44 15.29
N GLY A 123 14.87 -1.16 14.55
CA GLY A 123 14.66 -2.60 14.78
C GLY A 123 13.82 -2.89 16.03
N ILE A 124 13.01 -1.96 16.48
CA ILE A 124 12.13 -2.06 17.64
C ILE A 124 10.71 -2.36 17.17
N ILE A 125 10.06 -3.34 17.79
CA ILE A 125 8.63 -3.56 17.71
C ILE A 125 8.05 -3.18 19.06
N TYR A 126 7.09 -2.27 19.09
CA TYR A 126 6.54 -1.76 20.35
C TYR A 126 5.02 -1.87 20.40
N VAL A 127 4.50 -1.91 21.62
CA VAL A 127 3.05 -1.93 21.89
C VAL A 127 2.45 -0.58 21.51
N HIS A 128 1.65 -0.60 20.46
CA HIS A 128 1.01 0.58 19.90
C HIS A 128 -0.43 0.75 20.41
N VAL A 129 -1.17 -0.36 20.57
CA VAL A 129 -2.55 -0.38 21.08
C VAL A 129 -2.72 -1.52 22.06
N LEU A 130 -3.44 -1.28 23.17
CA LEU A 130 -3.89 -2.32 24.12
C LEU A 130 -5.07 -1.80 24.95
N PRO A 131 -5.78 -2.68 25.68
CA PRO A 131 -6.89 -2.29 26.54
C PRO A 131 -6.48 -1.24 27.57
N THR A 132 -7.35 -0.28 27.85
CA THR A 132 -7.10 0.90 28.72
C THR A 132 -6.58 0.52 30.11
N GLN A 133 -6.95 -0.65 30.63
CA GLN A 133 -6.47 -1.14 31.92
C GLN A 133 -4.95 -1.44 31.97
N TYR A 134 -4.30 -1.55 30.81
CA TYR A 134 -2.86 -1.79 30.67
C TYR A 134 -2.15 -0.60 30.02
N LYS A 135 -2.75 0.59 30.04
CA LYS A 135 -2.21 1.79 29.36
C LYS A 135 -0.77 2.12 29.72
N GLU A 136 -0.31 1.73 30.91
CA GLU A 136 1.06 1.90 31.39
C GLU A 136 2.09 1.06 30.61
N LEU A 137 1.63 0.08 29.83
CA LEU A 137 2.47 -0.73 28.95
C LEU A 137 2.55 -0.19 27.51
N LEU A 138 1.90 0.93 27.19
CA LEU A 138 2.07 1.60 25.90
C LEU A 138 3.56 1.92 25.67
N GLY A 139 4.03 1.66 24.46
CA GLY A 139 5.42 1.87 24.09
C GLY A 139 6.37 0.76 24.57
N SER A 140 5.91 -0.21 25.35
CA SER A 140 6.77 -1.33 25.74
C SER A 140 7.26 -2.09 24.49
N LYS A 141 8.55 -2.43 24.47
CA LYS A 141 9.15 -3.20 23.37
C LYS A 141 8.72 -4.66 23.50
N LEU A 142 8.40 -5.27 22.38
CA LEU A 142 8.17 -6.71 22.32
C LEU A 142 9.51 -7.46 22.36
N VAL A 143 9.67 -8.36 23.32
CA VAL A 143 10.86 -9.20 23.48
C VAL A 143 10.62 -10.62 23.00
N GLY A 144 9.40 -11.13 23.19
CA GLY A 144 9.00 -12.46 22.75
C GLY A 144 7.52 -12.73 22.95
N ILE A 145 7.04 -13.82 22.38
CA ILE A 145 5.67 -14.32 22.54
C ILE A 145 5.78 -15.80 22.91
N GLU A 146 5.07 -16.20 23.97
CA GLU A 146 5.20 -17.54 24.57
C GLU A 146 6.68 -17.86 24.87
N ASN A 147 7.19 -18.92 24.33
CA ASN A 147 8.58 -19.36 24.53
C ASN A 147 9.52 -19.00 23.37
N MET A 148 9.10 -18.12 22.46
CA MET A 148 9.90 -17.75 21.29
C MET A 148 10.34 -16.29 21.36
N SER A 149 11.58 -16.04 20.92
CA SER A 149 12.07 -14.68 20.72
C SER A 149 11.37 -14.00 19.51
N VAL A 150 11.35 -12.66 19.49
CA VAL A 150 10.82 -11.91 18.33
C VAL A 150 11.51 -12.34 17.05
N GLU A 151 12.83 -12.50 17.05
CA GLU A 151 13.59 -12.86 15.85
C GLU A 151 13.24 -14.26 15.32
N ASP A 152 13.04 -15.23 16.21
CA ASP A 152 12.61 -16.58 15.81
C ASP A 152 11.19 -16.55 15.22
N ILE A 153 10.29 -15.74 15.79
CA ILE A 153 8.92 -15.56 15.30
C ILE A 153 8.95 -14.92 13.89
N LEU A 154 9.66 -13.81 13.72
CA LEU A 154 9.78 -13.13 12.45
C LEU A 154 10.39 -14.03 11.35
N THR A 155 11.42 -14.81 11.71
CA THR A 155 12.03 -15.79 10.81
C THR A 155 11.04 -16.90 10.43
N ALA A 156 10.18 -17.31 11.34
CA ALA A 156 9.15 -18.30 11.05
C ALA A 156 8.03 -17.71 10.19
N MET A 157 7.56 -16.48 10.49
CA MET A 157 6.50 -15.78 9.74
C MET A 157 6.93 -15.46 8.30
N ALA A 158 8.18 -15.08 8.07
CA ALA A 158 8.71 -14.78 6.74
C ALA A 158 8.71 -15.98 5.77
N LYS A 159 8.43 -17.19 6.25
CA LYS A 159 8.19 -18.38 5.40
C LYS A 159 6.79 -18.43 4.79
N TYR A 160 5.86 -17.62 5.29
CA TYR A 160 4.44 -17.65 4.92
C TYR A 160 3.97 -16.42 4.17
N LYS A 161 4.75 -15.34 4.21
CA LYS A 161 4.39 -14.07 3.55
C LYS A 161 5.62 -13.42 2.95
N ALA A 162 5.54 -13.06 1.69
CA ALA A 162 6.57 -12.26 1.03
C ALA A 162 6.67 -10.86 1.66
N VAL A 163 7.90 -10.38 1.84
CA VAL A 163 8.20 -9.04 2.35
C VAL A 163 9.34 -8.43 1.54
N GLU A 164 9.27 -7.13 1.30
CA GLU A 164 10.22 -6.45 0.42
C GLU A 164 11.47 -5.96 1.17
N ASN A 165 11.32 -5.63 2.47
CA ASN A 165 12.41 -5.12 3.30
C ASN A 165 12.27 -5.52 4.78
N GLU A 166 13.21 -5.06 5.62
CA GLU A 166 13.26 -5.42 7.04
C GLU A 166 12.07 -4.84 7.84
N ILE A 167 11.64 -3.61 7.53
CA ILE A 167 10.45 -3.03 8.18
C ILE A 167 9.21 -3.87 7.84
N GLY A 168 9.05 -4.28 6.59
CA GLY A 168 7.97 -5.19 6.18
C GLY A 168 8.03 -6.54 6.91
N ARG A 169 9.24 -7.07 7.18
CA ARG A 169 9.41 -8.28 7.98
C ARG A 169 8.94 -8.08 9.42
N MET A 170 9.29 -6.97 10.03
CA MET A 170 8.88 -6.64 11.42
C MET A 170 7.37 -6.42 11.53
N GLU A 171 6.76 -5.83 10.52
CA GLU A 171 5.31 -5.60 10.45
C GLU A 171 4.47 -6.88 10.32
N LEU A 172 5.06 -8.03 10.02
CA LEU A 172 4.34 -9.32 10.04
C LEU A 172 3.68 -9.59 11.40
N ILE A 173 4.30 -9.16 12.49
CA ILE A 173 3.71 -9.24 13.85
C ILE A 173 2.66 -8.15 14.05
N GLY A 174 2.94 -6.91 13.59
CA GLY A 174 2.06 -5.76 13.80
C GLY A 174 0.70 -5.90 13.10
N TRP A 175 0.69 -6.52 11.93
CA TRP A 175 -0.49 -6.64 11.06
C TRP A 175 -1.23 -7.97 11.17
N ASP A 176 -0.80 -8.88 12.03
CA ASP A 176 -1.33 -10.24 12.07
C ASP A 176 -1.37 -10.91 10.67
N CYS A 177 -0.37 -10.62 9.83
CA CYS A 177 -0.32 -11.14 8.46
C CYS A 177 -0.19 -12.66 8.40
N VAL A 178 0.33 -13.25 9.47
CA VAL A 178 0.47 -14.70 9.62
C VAL A 178 -0.05 -15.10 10.99
N SER A 179 -0.96 -16.05 11.05
CA SER A 179 -1.48 -16.56 12.33
C SER A 179 -0.35 -17.06 13.21
N LEU A 180 -0.31 -16.59 14.47
CA LEU A 180 0.68 -17.03 15.45
C LEU A 180 0.63 -18.54 15.70
N ASP A 181 -0.53 -19.16 15.57
CA ASP A 181 -0.70 -20.64 15.70
C ASP A 181 0.11 -21.43 14.66
N LYS A 182 0.44 -20.82 13.51
CA LYS A 182 1.27 -21.47 12.49
C LYS A 182 2.75 -21.47 12.82
N VAL A 183 3.19 -20.50 13.60
CA VAL A 183 4.63 -20.24 13.84
C VAL A 183 5.06 -20.54 15.27
N ILE A 184 4.16 -20.40 16.25
CA ILE A 184 4.44 -20.65 17.65
C ILE A 184 3.78 -21.97 18.06
N PRO A 185 4.57 -23.00 18.44
CA PRO A 185 4.00 -24.28 18.84
C PRO A 185 3.32 -24.20 20.22
N ASN A 186 2.22 -24.94 20.36
CA ASN A 186 1.51 -25.13 21.63
C ASN A 186 0.99 -23.84 22.29
N ILE A 187 0.52 -22.87 21.51
CA ILE A 187 -0.20 -21.72 22.08
C ILE A 187 -1.44 -22.24 22.83
N PRO A 188 -1.72 -21.80 24.07
CA PRO A 188 -2.94 -22.14 24.80
C PRO A 188 -4.20 -21.78 24.00
N GLU A 189 -5.31 -22.50 24.21
CA GLU A 189 -6.56 -22.28 23.47
C GLU A 189 -7.24 -20.95 23.81
N ASP A 190 -7.04 -20.44 25.02
CA ASP A 190 -7.80 -19.32 25.59
C ASP A 190 -7.02 -18.01 25.71
N SER A 191 -5.70 -18.05 25.58
CA SER A 191 -4.84 -16.90 25.92
C SER A 191 -3.47 -16.99 25.25
N ILE A 192 -2.77 -15.86 25.22
CA ILE A 192 -1.41 -15.74 24.70
C ILE A 192 -0.57 -14.86 25.64
N THR A 193 0.71 -15.19 25.78
CA THR A 193 1.65 -14.55 26.70
C THR A 193 2.68 -13.72 25.91
N TYR A 194 2.78 -12.44 26.24
CA TYR A 194 3.76 -11.50 25.68
C TYR A 194 4.84 -11.19 26.71
N HIS A 195 6.09 -11.21 26.30
CA HIS A 195 7.25 -10.73 27.06
C HIS A 195 7.60 -9.34 26.58
N LEU A 196 7.50 -8.35 27.46
CA LEU A 196 7.63 -6.93 27.15
C LEU A 196 8.76 -6.30 27.97
N GLU A 197 9.43 -5.29 27.39
CA GLU A 197 10.32 -4.37 28.11
C GLU A 197 9.68 -2.98 28.12
N THR A 198 9.33 -2.48 29.32
CA THR A 198 8.71 -1.14 29.44
C THR A 198 9.67 -0.02 29.00
N PRO A 199 9.17 1.18 28.71
CA PRO A 199 10.02 2.33 28.38
C PRO A 199 11.08 2.67 29.47
N GLU A 200 10.90 2.20 30.72
CA GLU A 200 11.84 2.33 31.84
C GLU A 200 12.80 1.14 31.94
N GLY A 201 12.76 0.17 31.00
CA GLY A 201 13.63 -1.00 30.97
C GLY A 201 13.21 -2.16 31.90
N LYS A 202 11.99 -2.12 32.44
CA LYS A 202 11.46 -3.21 33.29
C LYS A 202 10.88 -4.33 32.42
N GLN A 203 11.27 -5.58 32.73
CA GLN A 203 10.67 -6.75 32.09
C GLN A 203 9.29 -7.04 32.67
N VAL A 204 8.31 -7.26 31.81
CA VAL A 204 6.92 -7.56 32.15
C VAL A 204 6.43 -8.74 31.33
N VAL A 205 5.68 -9.62 31.97
CA VAL A 205 4.96 -10.73 31.31
C VAL A 205 3.48 -10.38 31.32
N LEU A 206 2.91 -10.21 30.13
CA LEU A 206 1.50 -9.88 29.93
C LEU A 206 0.77 -11.06 29.29
N LYS A 207 -0.16 -11.64 30.03
CA LYS A 207 -1.06 -12.68 29.50
C LYS A 207 -2.41 -12.06 29.14
N LEU A 208 -2.83 -12.22 27.89
CA LEU A 208 -4.10 -11.71 27.39
C LEU A 208 -4.99 -12.84 26.88
N PRO A 209 -6.31 -12.79 27.14
CA PRO A 209 -7.25 -13.72 26.52
C PRO A 209 -7.35 -13.43 25.02
N PHE A 210 -7.61 -14.48 24.24
CA PHE A 210 -8.09 -14.28 22.88
C PHE A 210 -9.52 -13.71 22.92
N SER A 211 -9.81 -12.80 21.99
CA SER A 211 -11.12 -12.19 21.85
C SER A 211 -11.57 -12.24 20.39
N THR A 212 -12.87 -12.14 20.17
CA THR A 212 -13.40 -11.92 18.83
C THR A 212 -13.05 -10.50 18.37
N SER A 213 -13.02 -10.26 17.06
CA SER A 213 -12.69 -8.94 16.50
C SER A 213 -13.62 -7.82 16.99
N SER A 214 -14.87 -8.15 17.37
CA SER A 214 -15.84 -7.21 17.95
C SER A 214 -15.56 -6.81 19.41
N GLU A 215 -14.76 -7.60 20.13
CA GLU A 215 -14.40 -7.37 21.53
C GLU A 215 -13.04 -6.68 21.68
N ILE A 216 -12.30 -6.53 20.61
CA ILE A 216 -11.02 -5.81 20.62
C ILE A 216 -11.33 -4.33 20.83
N GLY A 217 -11.18 -3.86 22.05
CA GLY A 217 -11.25 -2.46 22.43
C GLY A 217 -10.03 -1.71 21.91
N LEU A 218 -9.91 -1.60 20.58
CA LEU A 218 -8.88 -0.82 19.93
C LEU A 218 -9.05 0.63 20.39
N LYS A 219 -7.94 1.29 20.69
CA LYS A 219 -7.95 2.73 20.89
C LYS A 219 -8.53 3.34 19.63
N GLU A 220 -9.66 4.03 19.79
CA GLU A 220 -10.31 4.69 18.68
C GLU A 220 -9.36 5.68 18.01
N ASP A 221 -9.60 5.90 16.75
CA ASP A 221 -9.01 6.90 15.91
C ASP A 221 -8.85 8.24 16.64
N CYS A 222 -7.62 8.58 17.01
CA CYS A 222 -7.33 9.83 17.70
C CYS A 222 -7.16 10.94 16.66
N GLY A 223 -8.06 11.93 16.72
CA GLY A 223 -7.97 13.14 15.89
C GLY A 223 -6.66 13.91 16.13
N ILE A 224 -6.25 14.66 15.14
CA ILE A 224 -5.11 15.58 15.28
C ILE A 224 -5.53 16.68 16.27
N PRO A 225 -4.75 16.91 17.34
CA PRO A 225 -5.10 17.87 18.39
C PRO A 225 -5.45 19.26 17.84
N GLY A 226 -6.59 19.79 18.27
CA GLY A 226 -7.08 21.11 17.86
C GLY A 226 -7.75 21.17 16.49
N THR A 227 -8.04 20.04 15.87
CA THR A 227 -8.71 19.95 14.56
C THR A 227 -9.84 18.91 14.58
N ASP A 228 -10.67 18.92 13.53
CA ASP A 228 -11.65 17.85 13.24
C ASP A 228 -11.08 16.79 12.27
N ILE A 229 -9.74 16.70 12.16
CA ILE A 229 -9.08 15.72 11.31
C ILE A 229 -8.89 14.43 12.09
N PHE A 230 -9.40 13.36 11.51
CA PHE A 230 -9.20 11.99 11.97
C PHE A 230 -8.54 11.18 10.86
N PRO A 231 -7.52 10.36 11.16
CA PRO A 231 -6.89 9.49 10.16
C PRO A 231 -7.86 8.52 9.46
N SER A 232 -9.03 8.27 10.07
CA SER A 232 -10.09 7.45 9.45
C SER A 232 -10.91 8.17 8.37
N LYS A 233 -10.84 9.50 8.27
CA LYS A 233 -11.52 10.23 7.19
C LYS A 233 -10.78 10.04 5.87
N GLN A 234 -11.53 9.79 4.80
CA GLN A 234 -10.98 9.52 3.46
C GLN A 234 -10.08 10.65 2.96
N LEU A 235 -10.56 11.86 3.01
CA LEU A 235 -9.83 13.09 2.71
C LEU A 235 -10.26 14.16 3.73
N ALA A 236 -9.31 14.73 4.45
CA ALA A 236 -9.58 15.80 5.40
C ALA A 236 -8.39 16.76 5.50
N PHE A 237 -8.65 18.05 5.60
CA PHE A 237 -7.61 19.04 5.80
C PHE A 237 -8.09 20.17 6.69
N ASP A 238 -7.17 20.74 7.46
CA ASP A 238 -7.40 21.91 8.30
C ASP A 238 -6.05 22.55 8.66
N PHE A 239 -6.10 23.77 9.19
CA PHE A 239 -4.93 24.42 9.72
C PHE A 239 -4.55 23.87 11.10
N VAL A 240 -3.24 23.66 11.30
CA VAL A 240 -2.69 23.21 12.58
C VAL A 240 -1.65 24.22 13.09
N GLY A 241 -1.40 24.17 14.40
CA GLY A 241 -0.43 25.07 15.04
C GLY A 241 -0.88 26.52 15.13
N LYS A 242 0.06 27.39 15.51
CA LYS A 242 -0.23 28.81 15.74
C LYS A 242 -0.28 29.59 14.42
N GLY A 243 -1.22 30.52 14.30
CA GLY A 243 -1.26 31.49 13.20
C GLY A 243 -1.64 30.95 11.83
N LYS A 244 -2.20 29.74 11.74
CA LYS A 244 -2.61 29.12 10.47
C LYS A 244 -1.48 29.05 9.43
N ASN A 245 -0.23 28.93 9.85
CA ASN A 245 0.91 28.88 8.95
C ASN A 245 1.18 27.48 8.38
N THR A 246 0.55 26.46 8.94
CA THR A 246 0.69 25.08 8.55
C THR A 246 -0.68 24.50 8.20
N MET A 247 -0.80 23.96 7.00
CA MET A 247 -1.93 23.13 6.56
C MET A 247 -1.59 21.67 6.78
N TYR A 248 -2.53 20.92 7.33
CA TYR A 248 -2.44 19.48 7.49
C TYR A 248 -3.50 18.81 6.62
N MET A 249 -3.10 17.84 5.81
CA MET A 249 -4.00 17.03 5.00
C MET A 249 -3.81 15.56 5.33
N SER A 250 -4.87 14.90 5.80
CA SER A 250 -4.91 13.45 6.01
C SER A 250 -5.54 12.75 4.81
N ILE A 251 -4.89 11.70 4.32
CA ILE A 251 -5.32 10.90 3.18
C ILE A 251 -5.37 9.44 3.59
N LYS A 252 -6.58 8.90 3.80
CA LYS A 252 -6.79 7.53 4.28
C LYS A 252 -6.46 6.46 3.25
N SER A 253 -6.82 6.70 1.99
CA SER A 253 -6.47 5.87 0.84
C SER A 253 -6.38 6.70 -0.43
N ILE A 254 -5.63 6.23 -1.42
CA ILE A 254 -5.57 6.88 -2.74
C ILE A 254 -6.76 6.43 -3.58
N MET A 255 -7.97 6.67 -3.05
CA MET A 255 -9.26 6.37 -3.67
C MET A 255 -10.19 7.57 -3.51
N ALA A 256 -10.84 7.98 -4.57
CA ALA A 256 -11.77 9.10 -4.57
C ALA A 256 -12.73 9.01 -5.77
N ARG A 257 -13.63 9.97 -5.91
CA ARG A 257 -14.53 10.07 -7.07
C ARG A 257 -13.78 9.95 -8.38
N ASP A 258 -12.65 10.64 -8.52
CA ASP A 258 -11.79 10.66 -9.72
C ASP A 258 -11.44 9.24 -10.20
N CYS A 259 -11.18 8.33 -9.28
CA CYS A 259 -10.89 6.93 -9.57
C CYS A 259 -12.11 6.22 -10.17
N ILE A 260 -13.28 6.35 -9.54
CA ILE A 260 -14.51 5.69 -9.99
C ILE A 260 -14.94 6.23 -11.37
N GLU A 261 -14.84 7.55 -11.58
CA GLU A 261 -15.08 8.18 -12.88
C GLU A 261 -14.15 7.62 -13.94
N TYR A 262 -12.86 7.47 -13.63
CA TYR A 262 -11.89 6.90 -14.55
C TYR A 262 -12.22 5.45 -14.92
N MET A 263 -12.56 4.61 -13.96
CA MET A 263 -12.94 3.21 -14.19
C MET A 263 -14.18 3.14 -15.09
N ARG A 264 -15.24 3.90 -14.76
CA ARG A 264 -16.46 3.99 -15.56
C ARG A 264 -16.19 4.44 -17.00
N ASP A 265 -15.42 5.51 -17.17
CA ASP A 265 -15.16 6.13 -18.48
C ASP A 265 -14.29 5.24 -19.39
N ASN A 266 -13.55 4.29 -18.79
CA ASN A 266 -12.76 3.29 -19.52
C ASN A 266 -13.49 1.93 -19.63
N GLY A 267 -14.73 1.82 -19.17
CA GLY A 267 -15.53 0.59 -19.27
C GLY A 267 -15.06 -0.52 -18.33
N TRP A 268 -14.40 -0.17 -17.24
CA TRP A 268 -14.00 -1.13 -16.22
C TRP A 268 -15.13 -1.38 -15.22
N ASP A 269 -15.11 -2.53 -14.56
CA ASP A 269 -15.96 -2.76 -13.42
C ASP A 269 -15.55 -1.84 -12.27
N TYR A 270 -16.52 -1.14 -11.68
CA TYR A 270 -16.31 -0.16 -10.60
C TYR A 270 -17.32 -0.29 -9.46
N GLU A 271 -18.25 -1.24 -9.55
CA GLU A 271 -19.38 -1.29 -8.62
C GLU A 271 -18.94 -1.61 -7.19
N SER A 272 -18.00 -2.56 -7.03
CA SER A 272 -17.47 -2.93 -5.72
C SER A 272 -16.68 -1.80 -5.08
N GLU A 273 -15.85 -1.11 -5.85
CA GLU A 273 -15.05 0.04 -5.43
C GLU A 273 -15.94 1.22 -5.06
N LEU A 274 -16.99 1.49 -5.83
CA LEU A 274 -17.98 2.52 -5.53
C LEU A 274 -18.68 2.24 -4.20
N GLN A 275 -19.16 1.00 -4.00
CA GLN A 275 -19.82 0.60 -2.74
C GLN A 275 -18.88 0.71 -1.54
N TRP A 276 -17.63 0.27 -1.71
CA TRP A 276 -16.63 0.35 -0.66
C TRP A 276 -16.33 1.82 -0.31
N LEU A 277 -16.01 2.64 -1.31
CA LEU A 277 -15.66 4.06 -1.12
C LEU A 277 -16.83 4.84 -0.51
N PHE A 278 -18.06 4.60 -0.98
CA PHE A 278 -19.25 5.25 -0.44
C PHE A 278 -19.41 4.92 1.05
N ARG A 279 -19.23 3.66 1.45
CA ARG A 279 -19.24 3.25 2.87
C ARG A 279 -18.12 3.88 3.70
N GLN A 280 -16.94 4.08 3.14
CA GLN A 280 -15.85 4.76 3.84
C GLN A 280 -16.17 6.24 4.11
N VAL A 281 -16.78 6.93 3.14
CA VAL A 281 -17.12 8.36 3.23
C VAL A 281 -18.41 8.58 4.05
N TYR A 282 -19.43 7.75 3.83
CA TYR A 282 -20.78 7.92 4.35
C TYR A 282 -21.22 6.71 5.20
N ARG A 283 -20.50 6.43 6.28
CA ARG A 283 -20.61 5.21 7.12
C ARG A 283 -22.04 4.77 7.46
N ASN A 284 -22.96 5.73 7.68
CA ASN A 284 -24.32 5.50 8.14
C ASN A 284 -25.39 5.94 7.12
N GLN A 285 -24.99 6.20 5.89
CA GLN A 285 -25.90 6.66 4.84
C GLN A 285 -26.06 5.56 3.80
N GLU A 286 -27.31 5.33 3.39
CA GLU A 286 -27.61 4.40 2.31
C GLU A 286 -27.14 4.96 0.96
N MET A 287 -26.47 4.13 0.17
CA MET A 287 -25.99 4.54 -1.14
C MET A 287 -27.17 4.70 -2.11
N PRO A 288 -27.23 5.79 -2.90
CA PRO A 288 -28.22 5.94 -3.96
C PRO A 288 -28.24 4.74 -4.91
N SER A 289 -29.42 4.40 -5.41
CA SER A 289 -29.60 3.32 -6.38
C SER A 289 -29.07 3.67 -7.78
N ASP A 290 -29.00 4.97 -8.13
CA ASP A 290 -28.33 5.45 -9.34
C ASP A 290 -26.83 5.59 -9.06
N PRO A 291 -25.95 4.80 -9.75
CA PRO A 291 -24.51 4.90 -9.57
C PRO A 291 -23.95 6.31 -9.86
N ASN A 292 -24.51 7.04 -10.81
CA ASN A 292 -24.03 8.38 -11.15
C ASN A 292 -24.32 9.39 -10.04
N GLU A 293 -25.46 9.26 -9.36
CA GLU A 293 -25.78 10.06 -8.18
C GLU A 293 -24.82 9.72 -7.03
N ALA A 294 -24.57 8.44 -6.78
CA ALA A 294 -23.62 7.99 -5.77
C ALA A 294 -22.21 8.52 -6.04
N ILE A 295 -21.74 8.44 -7.29
CA ILE A 295 -20.43 8.97 -7.71
C ILE A 295 -20.35 10.49 -7.48
N ALA A 296 -21.39 11.24 -7.86
CA ALA A 296 -21.41 12.70 -7.72
C ALA A 296 -21.33 13.17 -6.26
N MET A 297 -21.80 12.37 -5.31
CA MET A 297 -21.69 12.66 -3.87
C MET A 297 -20.27 12.52 -3.33
N LEU A 298 -19.44 11.65 -3.92
CA LEU A 298 -18.09 11.39 -3.43
C LEU A 298 -17.16 12.60 -3.60
N PRO A 299 -16.22 12.84 -2.67
CA PRO A 299 -15.21 13.87 -2.82
C PRO A 299 -14.28 13.57 -4.00
N SER A 300 -13.92 14.59 -4.78
CA SER A 300 -12.87 14.51 -5.78
C SER A 300 -11.52 14.73 -5.12
N PHE A 301 -10.52 13.87 -5.39
CA PHE A 301 -9.18 13.99 -4.84
C PHE A 301 -8.53 15.33 -5.24
N SER A 302 -8.48 15.59 -6.54
CA SER A 302 -7.93 16.82 -7.11
C SER A 302 -8.73 18.06 -6.70
N GLY A 303 -10.06 17.94 -6.57
CA GLY A 303 -10.93 19.03 -6.15
C GLY A 303 -10.73 19.43 -4.68
N GLU A 304 -10.63 18.49 -3.77
CA GLU A 304 -10.35 18.76 -2.35
C GLU A 304 -8.92 19.32 -2.17
N PHE A 305 -7.98 18.79 -2.95
CA PHE A 305 -6.60 19.29 -2.94
C PHE A 305 -6.51 20.75 -3.44
N GLU A 306 -7.21 21.09 -4.51
CA GLU A 306 -7.30 22.47 -5.00
C GLU A 306 -7.89 23.42 -3.97
N LYS A 307 -8.98 23.03 -3.31
CA LYS A 307 -9.59 23.81 -2.21
C LYS A 307 -8.59 24.08 -1.08
N MET A 308 -7.85 23.06 -0.69
CA MET A 308 -6.80 23.17 0.33
C MET A 308 -5.73 24.19 -0.08
N LEU A 309 -5.20 24.08 -1.31
CA LEU A 309 -4.19 25.01 -1.84
C LEU A 309 -4.71 26.45 -1.90
N LEU A 310 -5.98 26.65 -2.28
CA LEU A 310 -6.60 27.99 -2.30
C LEU A 310 -6.74 28.57 -0.89
N GLN A 311 -7.04 27.76 0.12
CA GLN A 311 -7.06 28.22 1.52
C GLN A 311 -5.66 28.60 2.02
N MET A 312 -4.64 27.79 1.69
CA MET A 312 -3.24 28.11 1.99
C MET A 312 -2.84 29.44 1.35
N LYS A 313 -3.16 29.64 0.08
CA LYS A 313 -2.88 30.88 -0.65
C LYS A 313 -3.54 32.09 0.00
N ALA A 314 -4.80 31.97 0.37
CA ALA A 314 -5.55 33.05 1.02
C ALA A 314 -4.96 33.46 2.38
N ASN A 315 -4.38 32.51 3.12
CA ASN A 315 -3.73 32.77 4.42
C ASN A 315 -2.23 33.07 4.32
N GLY A 316 -1.60 32.85 3.15
CA GLY A 316 -0.14 32.93 3.01
C GLY A 316 0.58 31.82 3.81
N SER A 317 -0.04 30.66 3.97
CA SER A 317 0.49 29.55 4.78
C SER A 317 1.71 28.93 4.09
N LYS A 318 2.78 28.70 4.82
CA LYS A 318 4.07 28.29 4.25
C LYS A 318 4.29 26.78 4.24
N ASN A 319 3.71 26.06 5.21
CA ASN A 319 3.95 24.65 5.43
C ASN A 319 2.73 23.82 5.04
N LEU A 320 2.96 22.73 4.30
CA LEU A 320 1.97 21.70 4.02
C LEU A 320 2.47 20.38 4.60
N ILE A 321 1.63 19.72 5.42
CA ILE A 321 1.85 18.36 5.90
C ILE A 321 0.84 17.47 5.16
N ILE A 322 1.33 16.45 4.45
CA ILE A 322 0.53 15.40 3.82
C ILE A 322 0.72 14.13 4.62
N ASP A 323 -0.31 13.67 5.32
CA ASP A 323 -0.25 12.46 6.13
C ASP A 323 -0.72 11.23 5.32
N LEU A 324 0.23 10.37 5.00
CA LEU A 324 0.03 9.09 4.31
C LEU A 324 0.22 7.88 5.25
N ARG A 325 0.33 8.12 6.55
CA ARG A 325 0.39 7.02 7.52
C ARG A 325 -0.89 6.18 7.44
N TRP A 326 -0.77 4.87 7.58
CA TRP A 326 -1.88 3.91 7.51
C TRP A 326 -2.60 3.87 6.15
N ASN A 327 -2.00 4.43 5.11
CA ASN A 327 -2.52 4.42 3.75
C ASN A 327 -1.81 3.33 2.93
N ASN A 328 -2.50 2.24 2.67
CA ASN A 328 -1.97 1.10 1.90
C ASN A 328 -2.10 1.26 0.38
N GLY A 329 -2.45 2.45 -0.11
CA GLY A 329 -2.45 2.75 -1.54
C GLY A 329 -3.83 2.97 -2.15
N GLY A 330 -3.97 2.52 -3.37
CA GLY A 330 -5.13 2.72 -4.24
C GLY A 330 -4.74 3.00 -5.68
N PHE A 331 -5.23 4.09 -6.29
CA PHE A 331 -5.06 4.41 -7.70
C PHE A 331 -4.10 5.57 -7.94
N THR A 332 -2.85 5.29 -8.27
CA THR A 332 -1.79 6.28 -8.48
C THR A 332 -2.17 7.43 -9.43
N PRO A 333 -2.87 7.23 -10.55
CA PRO A 333 -3.16 8.34 -11.48
C PRO A 333 -3.90 9.52 -10.86
N ILE A 334 -4.67 9.35 -9.77
CA ILE A 334 -5.42 10.48 -9.16
C ILE A 334 -4.54 11.47 -8.40
N VAL A 335 -3.30 11.09 -8.02
CA VAL A 335 -2.38 12.00 -7.34
C VAL A 335 -1.60 12.90 -8.30
N ILE A 336 -1.47 12.49 -9.56
CA ILE A 336 -0.69 13.23 -10.58
C ILE A 336 -1.18 14.66 -10.78
N PRO A 337 -2.50 14.93 -10.93
CA PRO A 337 -3.02 16.30 -11.02
C PRO A 337 -2.61 17.20 -9.86
N THR A 338 -2.47 16.65 -8.63
CA THR A 338 -2.11 17.44 -7.44
C THR A 338 -0.67 17.94 -7.49
N LEU A 339 0.23 17.18 -8.10
CA LEU A 339 1.62 17.59 -8.33
C LEU A 339 1.66 18.78 -9.29
N TYR A 340 0.88 18.73 -10.36
CA TYR A 340 0.76 19.86 -11.29
C TYR A 340 0.09 21.07 -10.63
N GLN A 341 -0.94 20.88 -9.81
CA GLN A 341 -1.58 21.96 -9.04
C GLN A 341 -0.61 22.69 -8.12
N MET A 342 0.35 21.97 -7.51
CA MET A 342 1.37 22.57 -6.64
C MET A 342 2.53 23.20 -7.38
N TRP A 343 2.99 22.62 -8.51
CA TRP A 343 4.25 23.04 -9.13
C TRP A 343 4.11 23.49 -10.59
N GLY A 344 2.95 23.32 -11.22
CA GLY A 344 2.73 23.70 -12.61
C GLY A 344 3.77 23.06 -13.55
N ASP A 345 4.37 23.86 -14.43
CA ASP A 345 5.37 23.38 -15.39
C ASP A 345 6.64 22.80 -14.75
N GLU A 346 6.99 23.16 -13.51
CA GLU A 346 8.12 22.56 -12.80
C GLU A 346 7.91 21.06 -12.53
N TYR A 347 6.66 20.64 -12.34
CA TYR A 347 6.33 19.21 -12.29
C TYR A 347 6.62 18.54 -13.64
N ILE A 348 6.16 19.12 -14.75
CA ILE A 348 6.37 18.55 -16.08
C ILE A 348 7.86 18.41 -16.42
N LYS A 349 8.70 19.39 -16.03
CA LYS A 349 10.15 19.33 -16.23
C LYS A 349 10.80 18.14 -15.54
N LYS A 350 10.30 17.76 -14.37
CA LYS A 350 10.90 16.72 -13.53
C LYS A 350 10.26 15.34 -13.69
N SER A 351 8.98 15.29 -14.05
CA SER A 351 8.20 14.04 -14.02
C SER A 351 8.80 12.93 -14.89
N SER A 352 9.43 13.27 -16.02
CA SER A 352 10.12 12.31 -16.88
C SER A 352 11.32 11.62 -16.22
N THR A 353 11.82 12.15 -15.09
CA THR A 353 12.99 11.62 -14.36
C THR A 353 12.62 10.92 -13.07
N PHE A 354 11.34 10.69 -12.79
CA PHE A 354 10.91 10.07 -11.54
C PHE A 354 11.29 8.59 -11.48
N ASN A 355 11.13 7.88 -12.57
CA ASN A 355 11.57 6.48 -12.69
C ASN A 355 12.98 6.43 -13.26
N THR A 356 13.78 5.49 -12.79
CA THR A 356 15.08 5.20 -13.39
C THR A 356 14.90 4.21 -14.54
N GLU A 357 14.17 3.12 -14.28
CA GLU A 357 13.95 2.04 -15.22
C GLU A 357 12.71 1.25 -14.82
N GLY A 358 12.10 0.54 -15.75
CA GLY A 358 11.03 -0.40 -15.47
C GLY A 358 10.82 -1.33 -16.65
N TYR A 359 10.17 -2.46 -16.41
CA TYR A 359 9.72 -3.32 -17.49
C TYR A 359 8.48 -4.11 -17.12
N THR A 360 7.65 -4.33 -18.13
CA THR A 360 6.40 -5.07 -18.01
C THR A 360 6.44 -6.29 -18.89
N MET A 361 6.08 -7.45 -18.35
CA MET A 361 5.98 -8.68 -19.12
C MET A 361 4.66 -8.73 -19.87
N ILE A 362 4.73 -8.93 -21.19
CA ILE A 362 3.56 -9.06 -22.04
C ILE A 362 3.00 -10.47 -21.87
N SER A 363 1.80 -10.58 -21.28
CA SER A 363 1.18 -11.88 -20.94
C SER A 363 -0.29 -11.93 -21.34
N PRO A 364 -0.87 -13.15 -21.44
CA PRO A 364 -2.31 -13.29 -21.66
C PRO A 364 -3.16 -12.62 -20.55
N LEU A 365 -2.76 -12.76 -19.28
CA LEU A 365 -3.44 -12.10 -18.16
C LEU A 365 -3.35 -10.57 -18.24
N LEU A 366 -2.22 -10.03 -18.73
CA LEU A 366 -2.06 -8.58 -18.95
C LEU A 366 -3.08 -8.07 -19.98
N THR A 367 -3.20 -8.75 -21.11
CA THR A 367 -4.17 -8.35 -22.15
C THR A 367 -5.60 -8.48 -21.66
N GLN A 368 -5.92 -9.50 -20.89
CA GLN A 368 -7.22 -9.67 -20.25
C GLN A 368 -7.52 -8.53 -19.25
N LYS A 369 -6.57 -8.18 -18.37
CA LYS A 369 -6.69 -7.09 -17.40
C LYS A 369 -7.08 -5.76 -18.07
N TYR A 370 -6.48 -5.47 -19.23
CA TYR A 370 -6.72 -4.23 -19.95
C TYR A 370 -7.84 -4.30 -20.99
N ASN A 371 -8.58 -5.39 -21.03
CA ASN A 371 -9.63 -5.65 -22.02
C ASN A 371 -9.16 -5.36 -23.45
N THR A 372 -7.97 -5.86 -23.80
CA THR A 372 -7.33 -5.67 -25.10
C THR A 372 -6.81 -7.00 -25.65
N THR A 373 -6.34 -7.00 -26.88
CA THR A 373 -5.66 -8.13 -27.49
C THR A 373 -4.20 -7.79 -27.84
N LEU A 374 -3.38 -8.82 -28.02
CA LEU A 374 -2.00 -8.64 -28.46
C LEU A 374 -1.91 -7.91 -29.82
N GLU A 375 -2.86 -8.14 -30.72
CA GLU A 375 -2.96 -7.48 -32.02
C GLU A 375 -3.26 -6.00 -31.86
N GLN A 376 -4.18 -5.62 -30.96
CA GLN A 376 -4.50 -4.22 -30.66
C GLN A 376 -3.30 -3.49 -30.05
N MET A 377 -2.64 -4.10 -29.06
CA MET A 377 -1.41 -3.57 -28.48
C MET A 377 -0.34 -3.35 -29.56
N ASN A 378 -0.17 -4.33 -30.44
CA ASN A 378 0.77 -4.25 -31.55
C ASN A 378 0.37 -3.24 -32.63
N ALA A 379 -0.91 -2.94 -32.81
CA ALA A 379 -1.35 -1.91 -33.74
C ALA A 379 -0.90 -0.50 -33.31
N GLU A 380 -0.87 -0.25 -32.01
CA GLU A 380 -0.50 1.04 -31.42
C GLU A 380 1.01 1.17 -31.11
N SER A 381 1.75 0.05 -31.16
CA SER A 381 3.17 -0.01 -30.81
C SER A 381 4.05 -0.03 -32.07
N PRO A 382 5.16 0.72 -32.10
CA PRO A 382 6.18 0.58 -33.14
C PRO A 382 6.93 -0.75 -33.08
N VAL A 383 7.01 -1.35 -31.88
CA VAL A 383 7.60 -2.68 -31.65
C VAL A 383 6.47 -3.71 -31.63
N LYS A 384 6.69 -4.86 -32.30
CA LYS A 384 5.72 -5.96 -32.33
C LYS A 384 6.08 -6.98 -31.26
N PHE A 385 5.26 -7.05 -30.22
CA PHE A 385 5.41 -7.95 -29.10
C PHE A 385 4.82 -9.34 -29.36
N LYS A 386 5.35 -10.30 -28.63
CA LYS A 386 4.78 -11.64 -28.41
C LYS A 386 4.56 -11.83 -26.92
N TYR A 387 3.72 -12.77 -26.53
CA TYR A 387 3.64 -13.19 -25.13
C TYR A 387 5.00 -13.71 -24.66
N GLY A 388 5.44 -13.25 -23.50
CA GLY A 388 6.76 -13.50 -22.92
C GLY A 388 7.83 -12.44 -23.25
N ASP A 389 7.53 -11.50 -24.14
CA ASP A 389 8.40 -10.33 -24.36
C ASP A 389 8.26 -9.31 -23.23
N TYR A 390 9.24 -8.42 -23.12
CA TYR A 390 9.23 -7.32 -22.16
C TYR A 390 9.08 -5.97 -22.87
N GLN A 391 8.21 -5.14 -22.33
CA GLN A 391 8.18 -3.73 -22.65
C GLN A 391 9.04 -2.99 -21.64
N TRP A 392 10.04 -2.29 -22.11
CA TRP A 392 10.96 -1.50 -21.30
C TRP A 392 10.50 -0.06 -21.18
N GLU A 393 10.66 0.52 -20.00
CA GLU A 393 10.52 1.92 -19.71
C GLU A 393 11.88 2.42 -19.19
N GLU A 394 12.47 3.37 -19.90
CA GLU A 394 13.71 4.01 -19.51
C GLU A 394 13.42 5.40 -18.94
N GLN A 395 14.34 5.90 -18.12
CA GLN A 395 14.27 7.28 -17.65
C GLN A 395 14.19 8.24 -18.85
N GLY A 396 13.19 9.10 -18.81
CA GLY A 396 13.04 10.14 -19.83
C GLY A 396 14.10 11.22 -19.68
N GLU A 397 14.43 11.90 -20.79
CA GLU A 397 15.26 13.09 -20.75
C GLU A 397 14.53 14.23 -20.03
N PRO A 398 15.23 15.01 -19.18
CA PRO A 398 14.66 16.16 -18.52
C PRO A 398 14.09 17.18 -19.52
N ILE A 399 12.85 17.58 -19.33
CA ILE A 399 12.22 18.63 -20.14
C ILE A 399 12.68 19.98 -19.62
N THR A 400 13.58 20.64 -20.36
CA THR A 400 14.14 21.94 -19.95
C THR A 400 13.21 23.11 -20.26
N ILE A 401 12.43 23.04 -21.36
CA ILE A 401 11.49 24.08 -21.82
C ILE A 401 10.12 23.44 -22.01
N VAL A 402 9.14 23.90 -21.26
CA VAL A 402 7.74 23.46 -21.39
C VAL A 402 6.99 24.42 -22.30
N THR A 403 6.73 24.00 -23.53
CA THR A 403 5.86 24.71 -24.48
C THR A 403 4.39 24.39 -24.20
N ASP A 404 3.47 25.17 -24.76
CA ASP A 404 2.02 24.87 -24.65
C ASP A 404 1.68 23.50 -25.28
N GLU A 405 2.38 23.09 -26.32
CA GLU A 405 2.20 21.77 -26.94
C GLU A 405 2.62 20.65 -25.99
N ILE A 406 3.81 20.76 -25.38
CA ILE A 406 4.31 19.78 -24.39
C ILE A 406 3.35 19.74 -23.20
N ARG A 407 2.99 20.89 -22.65
CA ARG A 407 2.07 20.99 -21.51
C ARG A 407 0.73 20.32 -21.79
N ASN A 408 0.11 20.65 -22.92
CA ASN A 408 -1.19 20.08 -23.29
C ASN A 408 -1.10 18.57 -23.54
N LYS A 409 0.01 18.08 -24.09
CA LYS A 409 0.27 16.65 -24.26
C LYS A 409 0.35 15.95 -22.90
N GLU A 410 1.17 16.46 -21.98
CA GLU A 410 1.33 15.86 -20.63
C GLU A 410 0.01 15.91 -19.85
N ILE A 411 -0.70 17.05 -19.85
CA ILE A 411 -2.02 17.16 -19.20
C ILE A 411 -3.04 16.22 -19.87
N SER A 412 -2.94 15.98 -21.19
CA SER A 412 -3.87 15.08 -21.89
C SER A 412 -3.77 13.63 -21.41
N GLN A 413 -2.66 13.26 -20.82
CA GLN A 413 -2.42 11.94 -20.23
C GLN A 413 -2.91 11.83 -18.78
N MET A 414 -3.25 12.96 -18.15
CA MET A 414 -3.84 12.99 -16.82
C MET A 414 -5.34 12.65 -16.87
N MET A 415 -5.97 12.59 -15.70
CA MET A 415 -7.39 12.27 -15.56
C MET A 415 -8.28 13.22 -16.37
N SER A 416 -9.23 12.68 -17.12
CA SER A 416 -10.14 13.45 -17.99
C SER A 416 -10.97 14.49 -17.22
N SER A 417 -11.42 14.14 -16.01
CA SER A 417 -12.28 14.97 -15.15
C SER A 417 -11.68 16.30 -14.72
N VAL A 418 -10.35 16.44 -14.73
CA VAL A 418 -9.63 17.66 -14.29
C VAL A 418 -8.87 18.37 -15.42
N LYS A 419 -8.79 17.76 -16.58
CA LYS A 419 -7.98 18.20 -17.72
C LYS A 419 -8.17 19.66 -18.08
N ASP A 420 -9.41 20.11 -18.26
CA ASP A 420 -9.71 21.49 -18.68
C ASP A 420 -9.26 22.52 -17.64
N LYS A 421 -9.41 22.20 -16.37
CA LYS A 421 -8.92 23.04 -15.26
C LYS A 421 -7.40 23.17 -15.28
N LEU A 422 -6.68 22.05 -15.46
CA LEU A 422 -5.22 22.05 -15.52
C LEU A 422 -4.70 22.83 -16.74
N ILE A 423 -5.32 22.68 -17.90
CA ILE A 423 -5.00 23.47 -19.10
C ILE A 423 -5.19 24.98 -18.83
N ALA A 424 -6.28 25.35 -18.16
CA ALA A 424 -6.58 26.75 -17.83
C ALA A 424 -5.54 27.40 -16.90
N GLN A 425 -4.76 26.61 -16.14
CA GLN A 425 -3.66 27.10 -15.28
C GLN A 425 -2.47 27.65 -16.08
N LYS A 426 -2.33 27.26 -17.37
CA LYS A 426 -1.26 27.75 -18.29
C LYS A 426 0.14 27.60 -17.67
N GLY A 427 0.43 26.46 -17.07
CA GLY A 427 1.72 26.16 -16.45
C GLY A 427 1.96 26.76 -15.06
N LYS A 428 1.03 27.54 -14.54
CA LYS A 428 1.18 28.16 -13.21
C LYS A 428 0.59 27.26 -12.13
N PRO A 429 1.26 27.14 -10.98
CA PRO A 429 0.66 26.43 -9.84
C PRO A 429 -0.56 27.18 -9.28
N VAL A 430 -1.49 26.47 -8.67
CA VAL A 430 -2.55 27.07 -7.85
C VAL A 430 -1.92 27.78 -6.65
N TYR A 431 -1.05 27.07 -5.96
CA TYR A 431 -0.20 27.57 -4.87
C TYR A 431 0.95 26.58 -4.64
N THR A 432 2.16 27.10 -4.40
CA THR A 432 3.34 26.31 -4.03
C THR A 432 3.71 26.63 -2.59
N PRO A 433 3.52 25.70 -1.62
CA PRO A 433 4.01 25.88 -0.25
C PRO A 433 5.54 26.03 -0.22
N GLU A 434 6.08 26.81 0.74
CA GLU A 434 7.53 26.92 0.93
C GLU A 434 8.15 25.60 1.38
N HIS A 435 7.40 24.83 2.21
CA HIS A 435 7.82 23.56 2.75
C HIS A 435 6.67 22.53 2.63
N VAL A 436 6.98 21.38 2.06
CA VAL A 436 6.08 20.23 1.98
C VAL A 436 6.69 19.09 2.78
N TYR A 437 5.93 18.56 3.71
CA TYR A 437 6.29 17.41 4.55
C TYR A 437 5.33 16.27 4.26
N VAL A 438 5.85 15.05 4.20
CA VAL A 438 5.04 13.85 3.98
C VAL A 438 5.26 12.90 5.14
N LEU A 439 4.19 12.57 5.85
CA LEU A 439 4.26 11.61 6.96
C LEU A 439 4.08 10.19 6.42
N THR A 440 4.99 9.31 6.79
CA THR A 440 4.97 7.89 6.42
C THR A 440 5.05 6.99 7.64
N ASN A 441 4.56 5.76 7.49
CA ASN A 441 4.79 4.65 8.41
C ASN A 441 4.90 3.34 7.61
N PRO A 442 5.13 2.18 8.24
CA PRO A 442 5.29 0.92 7.50
C PRO A 442 4.15 0.57 6.55
N VAL A 443 2.94 1.06 6.84
CA VAL A 443 1.73 0.82 6.05
C VAL A 443 1.60 1.72 4.83
N THR A 444 2.39 2.78 4.72
CA THR A 444 2.40 3.63 3.53
C THR A 444 2.88 2.81 2.33
N PHE A 445 1.94 2.28 1.53
CA PHE A 445 2.23 1.24 0.53
C PHE A 445 1.60 1.55 -0.84
N SER A 446 2.07 0.94 -1.92
CA SER A 446 1.50 1.02 -3.27
C SER A 446 1.33 2.48 -3.73
N ALA A 447 0.15 2.91 -4.17
CA ALA A 447 -0.10 4.27 -4.65
C ALA A 447 0.20 5.36 -3.60
N ALA A 448 0.09 5.08 -2.30
CA ALA A 448 0.49 6.02 -1.25
C ALA A 448 2.02 6.16 -1.19
N PHE A 449 2.75 5.07 -1.35
CA PHE A 449 4.21 5.09 -1.49
C PHE A 449 4.62 5.87 -2.74
N HIS A 450 3.98 5.64 -3.89
CA HIS A 450 4.24 6.40 -5.12
C HIS A 450 4.06 7.90 -4.89
N TYR A 451 2.97 8.29 -4.22
CA TYR A 451 2.71 9.69 -3.94
C TYR A 451 3.78 10.30 -3.03
N ALA A 452 4.18 9.60 -1.96
CA ALA A 452 5.29 10.02 -1.09
C ALA A 452 6.59 10.19 -1.90
N PHE A 453 6.91 9.21 -2.76
CA PHE A 453 8.10 9.24 -3.59
C PHE A 453 8.08 10.41 -4.61
N PHE A 454 6.96 10.64 -5.29
CA PHE A 454 6.84 11.74 -6.25
C PHE A 454 6.95 13.11 -5.56
N LEU A 455 6.33 13.26 -4.39
CA LEU A 455 6.47 14.46 -3.57
C LEU A 455 7.93 14.68 -3.14
N TRP A 456 8.63 13.62 -2.73
CA TRP A 456 10.06 13.68 -2.41
C TRP A 456 10.92 14.10 -3.62
N LYS A 457 10.68 13.56 -4.79
CA LYS A 457 11.34 13.97 -6.05
C LYS A 457 11.07 15.44 -6.38
N MET A 458 9.95 15.98 -5.97
CA MET A 458 9.64 17.41 -6.08
C MET A 458 10.26 18.28 -4.97
N GLY A 459 10.92 17.67 -3.98
CA GLY A 459 11.62 18.37 -2.89
C GLY A 459 10.89 18.37 -1.55
N ALA A 460 9.87 17.55 -1.37
CA ALA A 460 9.24 17.35 -0.06
C ALA A 460 10.18 16.60 0.89
N THR A 461 10.03 16.85 2.19
CA THR A 461 10.73 16.15 3.27
C THR A 461 9.88 14.99 3.78
N ILE A 462 10.41 13.78 3.74
CA ILE A 462 9.74 12.59 4.30
C ILE A 462 10.00 12.52 5.79
N VAL A 463 8.95 12.28 6.58
CA VAL A 463 9.01 12.27 8.05
C VAL A 463 8.28 11.05 8.59
N GLY A 464 8.91 10.31 9.50
CA GLY A 464 8.26 9.18 10.17
C GLY A 464 9.04 7.88 10.14
N ILE A 465 8.38 6.79 9.80
CA ILE A 465 8.94 5.45 9.77
C ILE A 465 9.03 5.00 8.31
N THR A 466 10.06 4.22 7.99
CA THR A 466 10.27 3.61 6.68
C THR A 466 9.05 2.80 6.24
N SER A 467 8.66 2.93 4.98
CA SER A 467 7.62 2.09 4.37
C SER A 467 8.07 0.64 4.26
N SER A 468 7.13 -0.30 4.38
CA SER A 468 7.39 -1.72 4.07
C SER A 468 7.55 -1.99 2.57
N GLN A 469 7.23 -1.01 1.71
CA GLN A 469 7.48 -1.09 0.27
C GLN A 469 8.86 -0.56 -0.09
N ALA A 470 9.57 -1.31 -0.93
CA ALA A 470 10.80 -0.86 -1.57
C ALA A 470 10.50 0.05 -2.78
N PRO A 471 11.32 1.09 -3.06
CA PRO A 471 11.23 1.85 -4.31
C PRO A 471 11.43 1.00 -5.57
N ASN A 472 12.33 0.02 -5.49
CA ASN A 472 12.57 -0.93 -6.57
C ASN A 472 11.90 -2.26 -6.20
N THR A 473 10.73 -2.48 -6.78
CA THR A 473 9.89 -3.65 -6.44
C THR A 473 9.01 -4.08 -7.61
N TYR A 474 8.42 -5.26 -7.48
CA TYR A 474 7.42 -5.76 -8.42
C TYR A 474 6.07 -5.10 -8.17
N MET A 475 5.37 -4.79 -9.25
CA MET A 475 4.18 -3.96 -9.23
C MET A 475 3.14 -4.42 -10.27
N GLU A 476 2.02 -3.69 -10.33
CA GLU A 476 0.98 -3.86 -11.33
C GLU A 476 0.27 -5.20 -11.21
N GLN A 477 -0.53 -5.32 -10.17
CA GLN A 477 -1.31 -6.53 -9.88
C GLN A 477 -2.21 -6.94 -11.05
N THR A 478 -2.04 -8.17 -11.51
CA THR A 478 -2.86 -8.79 -12.55
C THR A 478 -3.70 -9.89 -11.92
N PRO A 479 -5.04 -9.74 -11.86
CA PRO A 479 -5.90 -10.69 -11.20
C PRO A 479 -5.95 -12.03 -11.94
N PHE A 480 -6.11 -13.11 -11.19
CA PHE A 480 -6.37 -14.44 -11.71
C PHE A 480 -7.37 -15.20 -10.84
N GLU A 481 -7.97 -16.25 -11.40
CA GLU A 481 -8.83 -17.19 -10.69
C GLU A 481 -8.43 -18.63 -11.08
N LEU A 482 -8.26 -19.51 -10.08
CA LEU A 482 -7.92 -20.90 -10.32
C LEU A 482 -9.17 -21.70 -10.67
N PRO A 483 -9.16 -22.49 -11.76
CA PRO A 483 -10.40 -22.98 -12.38
C PRO A 483 -11.13 -24.08 -11.60
N ARG A 484 -10.47 -24.77 -10.66
CA ARG A 484 -11.06 -25.90 -9.92
C ARG A 484 -11.42 -25.55 -8.49
N THR A 485 -10.59 -24.74 -7.84
CA THR A 485 -10.78 -24.30 -6.46
C THR A 485 -11.52 -22.98 -6.35
N GLY A 486 -11.55 -22.18 -7.43
CA GLY A 486 -12.08 -20.82 -7.41
C GLY A 486 -11.22 -19.82 -6.61
N LEU A 487 -10.03 -20.23 -6.18
CA LEU A 487 -9.12 -19.33 -5.46
C LEU A 487 -8.71 -18.18 -6.37
N LYS A 488 -8.75 -16.98 -5.81
CA LYS A 488 -8.39 -15.72 -6.49
C LYS A 488 -7.11 -15.16 -5.93
N GLY A 489 -6.43 -14.37 -6.75
CA GLY A 489 -5.22 -13.69 -6.35
C GLY A 489 -4.76 -12.69 -7.39
N SER A 490 -3.56 -12.19 -7.20
CA SER A 490 -2.89 -11.29 -8.14
C SER A 490 -1.45 -11.70 -8.37
N ILE A 491 -0.95 -11.42 -9.55
CA ILE A 491 0.47 -11.59 -9.93
C ILE A 491 0.97 -10.23 -10.44
N SER A 492 2.10 -9.78 -9.91
CA SER A 492 2.81 -8.61 -10.43
C SER A 492 3.23 -8.85 -11.88
N ASN A 493 2.98 -7.90 -12.77
CA ASN A 493 3.38 -8.00 -14.17
C ASN A 493 4.51 -7.05 -14.57
N SER A 494 4.93 -6.19 -13.66
CA SER A 494 5.97 -5.18 -13.89
C SER A 494 7.02 -5.20 -12.79
N LEU A 495 8.26 -4.88 -13.16
CA LEU A 495 9.28 -4.41 -12.22
C LEU A 495 9.38 -2.90 -12.35
N GLN A 496 9.25 -2.19 -11.23
CA GLN A 496 9.47 -0.77 -11.11
C GLN A 496 10.85 -0.53 -10.49
N MET A 497 11.61 0.37 -11.07
CA MET A 497 12.87 0.85 -10.51
C MET A 497 12.82 2.38 -10.42
N PHE A 498 12.47 2.91 -9.28
CA PHE A 498 12.40 4.35 -9.04
C PHE A 498 13.78 4.97 -8.80
N LEU A 499 14.71 4.17 -8.33
CA LEU A 499 16.09 4.57 -8.02
C LEU A 499 17.09 3.63 -8.69
N PRO A 500 18.31 4.11 -8.98
CA PRO A 500 19.40 3.23 -9.39
C PRO A 500 19.56 2.07 -8.40
N ALA A 501 19.91 0.88 -8.89
CA ALA A 501 20.00 -0.31 -8.07
C ALA A 501 21.04 -0.22 -6.94
N ASP A 502 22.04 0.65 -7.08
CA ASP A 502 23.09 0.93 -6.10
C ASP A 502 22.78 2.11 -5.17
N ASP A 503 21.64 2.77 -5.35
CA ASP A 503 21.18 3.82 -4.42
C ASP A 503 20.85 3.19 -3.06
N PRO A 504 21.33 3.74 -1.94
CA PRO A 504 21.04 3.22 -0.60
C PRO A 504 19.55 3.14 -0.27
N ARG A 505 18.73 3.99 -0.90
CA ARG A 505 17.27 4.02 -0.72
C ARG A 505 16.52 3.10 -1.68
N ALA A 506 17.18 2.41 -2.60
CA ALA A 506 16.51 1.56 -3.59
C ALA A 506 15.71 0.40 -2.97
N LYS A 507 16.12 -0.06 -1.79
CA LYS A 507 15.48 -1.13 -1.04
C LYS A 507 14.68 -0.61 0.16
N ASP A 508 15.23 0.36 0.87
CA ASP A 508 14.65 0.91 2.09
C ASP A 508 14.51 2.43 1.93
N PHE A 509 13.30 2.89 1.62
CA PHE A 509 13.03 4.32 1.47
C PHE A 509 12.89 4.98 2.85
N TYR A 510 14.01 5.13 3.53
CA TYR A 510 14.03 5.73 4.86
C TYR A 510 13.72 7.23 4.82
N PRO A 511 12.94 7.73 5.80
CA PRO A 511 12.60 9.15 5.91
C PRO A 511 13.82 10.06 6.10
N ASP A 512 13.67 11.33 5.70
CA ASP A 512 14.67 12.37 5.94
C ASP A 512 14.72 12.76 7.43
N LEU A 513 13.56 12.71 8.11
CA LEU A 513 13.41 12.93 9.55
C LEU A 513 12.76 11.70 10.18
N MET A 514 13.54 10.99 10.99
CA MET A 514 13.12 9.75 11.65
C MET A 514 13.00 9.97 13.16
N PRO A 515 11.78 10.06 13.73
CA PRO A 515 11.62 10.07 15.17
C PRO A 515 12.22 8.81 15.79
N THR A 516 12.94 8.98 16.88
CA THR A 516 13.54 7.89 17.66
C THR A 516 12.54 7.32 18.67
N TYR A 517 12.87 6.18 19.27
CA TYR A 517 12.07 5.63 20.37
C TYR A 517 11.93 6.63 21.53
N GLU A 518 12.99 7.42 21.83
CA GLU A 518 12.95 8.45 22.87
C GLU A 518 12.04 9.63 22.46
N ASP A 519 11.94 9.95 21.17
CA ASP A 519 10.96 10.93 20.69
C ASP A 519 9.53 10.40 20.88
N PHE A 520 9.27 9.13 20.57
CA PHE A 520 7.97 8.51 20.87
C PHE A 520 7.66 8.52 22.37
N LYS A 521 8.64 8.23 23.22
CA LYS A 521 8.51 8.31 24.67
C LYS A 521 8.15 9.71 25.15
N ARG A 522 8.75 10.78 24.58
CA ARG A 522 8.44 12.17 24.89
C ARG A 522 6.96 12.50 24.69
N TYR A 523 6.31 11.91 23.68
CA TYR A 523 4.89 12.09 23.37
C TYR A 523 4.01 10.96 23.92
N ASN A 524 4.50 10.17 24.90
CA ASN A 524 3.79 9.07 25.54
C ASN A 524 3.26 8.01 24.56
N PHE A 525 3.97 7.77 23.47
CA PHE A 525 3.57 6.84 22.40
C PHE A 525 2.16 7.13 21.88
N ASP A 526 1.80 8.42 21.85
CA ASP A 526 0.52 8.86 21.28
C ASP A 526 0.44 8.49 19.79
N TRP A 527 -0.76 8.21 19.33
CA TRP A 527 -1.03 7.92 17.91
C TRP A 527 -0.52 9.01 16.96
N ASN A 528 -0.52 10.26 17.44
CA ASN A 528 -0.07 11.42 16.71
C ASN A 528 1.37 11.84 17.04
N THR A 529 2.20 10.93 17.57
CA THR A 529 3.62 11.25 17.89
C THR A 529 4.35 11.85 16.70
N ILE A 530 4.23 11.28 15.49
CA ILE A 530 4.92 11.76 14.29
C ILE A 530 4.47 13.19 13.91
N PRO A 531 3.16 13.50 13.80
CA PRO A 531 2.71 14.89 13.58
C PRO A 531 3.18 15.84 14.66
N MET A 532 3.09 15.48 15.94
CA MET A 532 3.53 16.35 17.06
C MET A 532 5.03 16.63 17.01
N TYR A 533 5.84 15.60 16.77
CA TYR A 533 7.27 15.72 16.56
C TYR A 533 7.60 16.71 15.42
N LEU A 534 6.92 16.58 14.28
CA LEU A 534 7.12 17.49 13.16
C LEU A 534 6.66 18.91 13.48
N MET A 535 5.53 19.09 14.15
CA MET A 535 5.02 20.40 14.53
C MET A 535 5.98 21.14 15.45
N ASP A 536 6.62 20.45 16.42
CA ASP A 536 7.63 21.05 17.27
C ASP A 536 8.84 21.55 16.46
N ILE A 537 9.31 20.77 15.47
CA ILE A 537 10.39 21.18 14.56
C ILE A 537 10.00 22.41 13.75
N ILE A 538 8.78 22.47 13.22
CA ILE A 538 8.29 23.61 12.44
C ILE A 538 8.20 24.86 13.33
N GLU A 539 7.67 24.72 14.55
CA GLU A 539 7.54 25.85 15.49
C GLU A 539 8.89 26.34 16.00
N GLU A 540 9.87 25.46 16.19
CA GLU A 540 11.25 25.86 16.56
C GLU A 540 11.94 26.64 15.46
N LYS A 541 11.79 26.26 14.19
CA LYS A 541 12.35 26.96 13.03
C LYS A 541 11.70 28.34 12.80
N THR A 542 10.49 28.56 13.30
CA THR A 542 9.76 29.84 13.17
C THR A 542 9.97 30.79 14.34
N LYS A 543 10.72 30.39 15.38
CA LYS A 543 11.14 31.33 16.44
C LYS A 543 12.12 32.35 15.88
N PRO A 544 11.90 33.66 16.12
CA PRO A 544 12.74 34.73 15.59
C PRO A 544 14.18 34.69 16.11
#